data_5b09775667d1b498fac063644285e8a6
#
_entry.id   5b09775667d1b498fac063644285e8a6
#
_cell.length_a   1.000
_cell.length_b   1.000
_cell.length_c   1.000
_cell.angle_alpha   90.00
_cell.angle_beta   90.00
_cell.angle_gamma   90.00
#
_symmetry.space_group_name_H-M   'P 1'
#
loop_
_entity.id
_entity.type
_entity.pdbx_description
1 polymer ?
#
loop_
_entity_poly.entity_id
_entity_poly.type
_entity_poly.pdbx_seq_one_letter_code
_entity_poly.pdbx_strand_id
1 'polypeptide(L)'
;MENGINTVHLSYIREQTGHALIGARQWIPAGQIDDPVRSLLTALPPDLVFRTKGQLAIIILADAFAGGLELDFICGDEVYGNCTGLREFLEDRQQGYVLRVPSNFRLTLARGTALTCAEAVRKLLKITRRWEIRSAGKGSKGDRWYGWAWLAAASPRHYLLVRRHLKTGELAFHYCYVPEGQPVALNRLVRAAGLRWPVEEDFEQSQVRLYTAIARHTVLVMAALAICAVTAAQLKDRTDTQAPPPRTPDQPPPPDPGMIPLTVPEIQRLLATSLARPWPPGHAGHWSAWTRLHAQVASQHDADGCNPFY
;
A
#
# COMPACT_ATOMS: atom_id res chain seq x y z
N MET A 1 -1.37 4.90 28.40
CA MET A 1 -0.92 3.82 27.50
C MET A 1 -2.18 3.24 26.86
N GLU A 2 -2.39 3.50 25.57
CA GLU A 2 -3.48 2.85 24.84
C GLU A 2 -3.13 1.38 24.64
N ASN A 3 -4.04 0.49 25.01
CA ASN A 3 -3.91 -0.94 24.76
C ASN A 3 -4.23 -1.22 23.29
N GLY A 4 -3.25 -1.12 22.44
CA GLY A 4 -3.37 -1.38 21.00
C GLY A 4 -2.83 -2.76 20.66
N ILE A 5 -3.51 -3.47 19.76
CA ILE A 5 -3.01 -4.70 19.15
C ILE A 5 -2.18 -4.33 17.93
N ASN A 6 -0.93 -4.81 17.90
CA ASN A 6 -0.06 -4.64 16.75
C ASN A 6 -0.06 -5.89 15.88
N THR A 7 -0.30 -5.73 14.59
CA THR A 7 -0.29 -6.81 13.61
C THR A 7 0.62 -6.46 12.44
N VAL A 8 1.22 -7.49 11.85
CA VAL A 8 1.94 -7.43 10.58
C VAL A 8 1.04 -8.07 9.54
N HIS A 9 0.77 -7.36 8.46
CA HIS A 9 -0.09 -7.82 7.39
C HIS A 9 0.68 -7.88 6.07
N LEU A 10 0.27 -8.80 5.20
CA LEU A 10 0.66 -8.85 3.81
C LEU A 10 -0.58 -8.61 2.95
N SER A 11 -0.55 -7.54 2.18
CA SER A 11 -1.58 -7.23 1.18
C SER A 11 -1.04 -7.51 -0.21
N TYR A 12 -1.78 -8.26 -1.01
CA TYR A 12 -1.53 -8.45 -2.43
C TYR A 12 -2.26 -7.35 -3.21
N ILE A 13 -1.53 -6.67 -4.08
CA ILE A 13 -2.08 -5.58 -4.86
C ILE A 13 -1.78 -5.83 -6.34
N ARG A 14 -2.82 -5.89 -7.14
CA ARG A 14 -2.71 -5.92 -8.61
C ARG A 14 -3.25 -4.63 -9.17
N GLU A 15 -2.34 -3.88 -9.80
CA GLU A 15 -2.67 -2.57 -10.34
C GLU A 15 -3.86 -2.62 -11.30
N GLN A 16 -4.77 -1.66 -11.18
CA GLN A 16 -6.02 -1.56 -11.95
C GLN A 16 -7.03 -2.71 -11.72
N THR A 17 -6.72 -3.68 -10.87
CA THR A 17 -7.61 -4.80 -10.57
C THR A 17 -8.16 -4.72 -9.15
N GLY A 18 -7.29 -4.61 -8.15
CA GLY A 18 -7.68 -4.53 -6.75
C GLY A 18 -6.58 -4.97 -5.79
N HIS A 19 -6.95 -5.09 -4.53
CA HIS A 19 -6.06 -5.52 -3.46
C HIS A 19 -6.80 -6.44 -2.48
N ALA A 20 -6.05 -7.28 -1.77
CA ALA A 20 -6.59 -8.17 -0.74
C ALA A 20 -5.52 -8.48 0.31
N LEU A 21 -5.92 -8.60 1.57
CA LEU A 21 -5.08 -9.16 2.62
C LEU A 21 -4.92 -10.67 2.40
N ILE A 22 -3.68 -11.12 2.34
CA ILE A 22 -3.33 -12.53 2.07
C ILE A 22 -2.51 -13.17 3.20
N GLY A 23 -2.06 -12.38 4.18
CA GLY A 23 -1.32 -12.87 5.33
C GLY A 23 -1.37 -11.91 6.50
N ALA A 24 -1.39 -12.44 7.72
CA ALA A 24 -1.32 -11.65 8.93
C ALA A 24 -0.63 -12.42 10.06
N ARG A 25 0.10 -11.69 10.93
CA ARG A 25 0.66 -12.19 12.19
C ARG A 25 0.54 -11.12 13.25
N GLN A 26 0.14 -11.52 14.46
CA GLN A 26 0.14 -10.63 15.60
C GLN A 26 1.56 -10.42 16.11
N TRP A 27 1.93 -9.17 16.34
CA TRP A 27 3.16 -8.84 17.03
C TRP A 27 2.90 -8.70 18.53
N ILE A 28 3.58 -9.51 19.34
CA ILE A 28 3.48 -9.51 20.80
C ILE A 28 4.81 -8.98 21.37
N PRO A 29 4.79 -7.98 22.26
CA PRO A 29 6.01 -7.50 22.92
C PRO A 29 6.69 -8.60 23.73
N ALA A 30 8.04 -8.63 23.75
CA ALA A 30 8.81 -9.58 24.53
C ALA A 30 8.39 -9.59 26.00
N GLY A 31 8.26 -8.43 26.63
CA GLY A 31 7.85 -8.31 28.02
C GLY A 31 6.43 -8.82 28.35
N GLN A 32 5.61 -9.11 27.33
CA GLN A 32 4.31 -9.79 27.52
C GLN A 32 4.46 -11.32 27.44
N ILE A 33 5.37 -11.79 26.58
CA ILE A 33 5.67 -13.22 26.43
C ILE A 33 6.45 -13.73 27.64
N ASP A 34 7.44 -12.95 28.10
CA ASP A 34 8.33 -13.31 29.18
C ASP A 34 7.70 -13.20 30.59
N ASP A 35 6.52 -12.53 30.70
CA ASP A 35 5.75 -12.43 31.93
C ASP A 35 4.72 -13.58 32.02
N PRO A 36 4.91 -14.58 32.88
CA PRO A 36 4.02 -15.75 32.96
C PRO A 36 2.57 -15.38 33.30
N VAL A 37 2.36 -14.34 34.13
CA VAL A 37 1.02 -13.90 34.54
C VAL A 37 0.30 -13.24 33.38
N ARG A 38 0.98 -12.33 32.66
CA ARG A 38 0.42 -11.66 31.49
C ARG A 38 0.17 -12.64 30.36
N SER A 39 1.10 -13.56 30.12
CA SER A 39 0.98 -14.61 29.11
C SER A 39 -0.26 -15.47 29.37
N LEU A 40 -0.46 -15.91 30.63
CA LEU A 40 -1.62 -16.70 31.04
C LEU A 40 -2.93 -15.89 30.87
N LEU A 41 -2.99 -14.65 31.39
CA LEU A 41 -4.18 -13.80 31.32
C LEU A 41 -4.61 -13.46 29.88
N THR A 42 -3.67 -13.42 28.95
CA THR A 42 -3.94 -13.13 27.54
C THR A 42 -4.05 -14.39 26.67
N ALA A 43 -3.99 -15.56 27.29
CA ALA A 43 -4.07 -16.88 26.65
C ALA A 43 -3.08 -17.03 25.49
N LEU A 44 -1.82 -16.59 25.68
CA LEU A 44 -0.77 -16.79 24.70
C LEU A 44 -0.37 -18.27 24.65
N PRO A 45 -0.02 -18.80 23.46
CA PRO A 45 0.57 -20.13 23.35
C PRO A 45 1.83 -20.26 24.23
N PRO A 46 2.01 -21.38 24.96
CA PRO A 46 3.15 -21.55 25.87
C PRO A 46 4.51 -21.65 25.17
N ASP A 47 4.48 -22.00 23.88
CA ASP A 47 5.64 -22.13 22.98
C ASP A 47 5.88 -20.86 22.13
N LEU A 48 5.15 -19.77 22.42
CA LEU A 48 5.30 -18.55 21.66
C LEU A 48 6.66 -17.89 21.90
N VAL A 49 7.41 -17.70 20.84
CA VAL A 49 8.72 -17.04 20.86
C VAL A 49 8.59 -15.62 20.32
N PHE A 50 9.23 -14.67 21.02
CA PHE A 50 9.30 -13.28 20.54
C PHE A 50 9.89 -13.18 19.14
N ARG A 51 9.24 -12.39 18.29
CA ARG A 51 9.71 -12.05 16.94
C ARG A 51 9.54 -10.56 16.66
N THR A 52 10.53 -9.97 16.03
CA THR A 52 10.41 -8.60 15.53
C THR A 52 9.41 -8.52 14.38
N LYS A 53 8.87 -7.33 14.08
CA LYS A 53 7.96 -7.14 12.94
C LYS A 53 8.60 -7.58 11.63
N GLY A 54 9.90 -7.34 11.43
CA GLY A 54 10.63 -7.80 10.26
C GLY A 54 10.70 -9.32 10.14
N GLN A 55 10.93 -10.03 11.26
CA GLN A 55 10.91 -11.51 11.29
C GLN A 55 9.51 -12.08 11.00
N LEU A 56 8.46 -11.42 11.51
CA LEU A 56 7.07 -11.80 11.19
C LEU A 56 6.76 -11.58 9.70
N ALA A 57 7.25 -10.48 9.11
CA ALA A 57 7.11 -10.24 7.68
C ALA A 57 7.80 -11.31 6.84
N ILE A 58 9.01 -11.74 7.23
CA ILE A 58 9.72 -12.84 6.57
C ILE A 58 8.89 -14.13 6.59
N ILE A 59 8.29 -14.47 7.75
CA ILE A 59 7.47 -15.68 7.88
C ILE A 59 6.26 -15.62 6.94
N ILE A 60 5.53 -14.49 6.95
CA ILE A 60 4.35 -14.34 6.09
C ILE A 60 4.73 -14.42 4.61
N LEU A 61 5.82 -13.80 4.22
CA LEU A 61 6.31 -13.84 2.84
C LEU A 61 6.81 -15.24 2.45
N ALA A 62 7.48 -15.95 3.35
CA ALA A 62 7.91 -17.33 3.11
C ALA A 62 6.69 -18.25 2.86
N ASP A 63 5.63 -18.11 3.67
CA ASP A 63 4.39 -18.87 3.50
C ASP A 63 3.73 -18.52 2.15
N ALA A 64 3.68 -17.25 1.79
CA ALA A 64 3.10 -16.78 0.53
C ALA A 64 3.87 -17.31 -0.70
N PHE A 65 5.20 -17.29 -0.66
CA PHE A 65 6.04 -17.84 -1.73
C PHE A 65 5.94 -19.37 -1.81
N ALA A 66 5.85 -20.06 -0.68
CA ALA A 66 5.62 -21.50 -0.64
C ALA A 66 4.25 -21.86 -1.26
N GLY A 67 3.27 -20.96 -1.15
CA GLY A 67 1.97 -21.06 -1.82
C GLY A 67 1.99 -20.73 -3.33
N GLY A 68 3.16 -20.46 -3.92
CA GLY A 68 3.31 -20.16 -5.35
C GLY A 68 2.99 -18.71 -5.73
N LEU A 69 2.99 -17.78 -4.76
CA LEU A 69 2.76 -16.37 -5.06
C LEU A 69 3.96 -15.75 -5.79
N GLU A 70 3.69 -15.18 -6.96
CA GLU A 70 4.67 -14.43 -7.75
C GLU A 70 4.38 -12.93 -7.67
N LEU A 71 5.41 -12.11 -7.45
CA LEU A 71 5.31 -10.68 -7.22
C LEU A 71 6.41 -9.92 -7.97
N ASP A 72 6.07 -8.74 -8.50
CA ASP A 72 7.08 -7.84 -9.08
C ASP A 72 7.92 -7.16 -7.99
N PHE A 73 7.26 -6.59 -6.97
CA PHE A 73 7.91 -5.85 -5.89
C PHE A 73 7.21 -6.08 -4.54
N ILE A 74 8.03 -6.11 -3.50
CA ILE A 74 7.59 -5.99 -2.10
C ILE A 74 7.72 -4.51 -1.67
N CYS A 75 6.65 -3.97 -1.10
CA CYS A 75 6.63 -2.61 -0.57
C CYS A 75 6.39 -2.64 0.95
N GLY A 76 7.00 -1.73 1.68
CA GLY A 76 6.84 -1.63 3.13
C GLY A 76 7.23 -0.26 3.66
N ASP A 77 6.87 0.01 4.91
CA ASP A 77 7.23 1.24 5.61
C ASP A 77 8.66 1.22 6.16
N GLU A 78 9.00 2.23 6.96
CA GLU A 78 10.36 2.40 7.51
C GLU A 78 10.75 1.28 8.50
N VAL A 79 9.78 0.61 9.13
CA VAL A 79 10.05 -0.53 10.01
C VAL A 79 10.65 -1.68 9.22
N TYR A 80 10.07 -1.94 8.04
CA TYR A 80 10.54 -3.01 7.14
C TYR A 80 11.78 -2.58 6.35
N GLY A 81 11.85 -1.33 5.91
CA GLY A 81 13.01 -0.80 5.20
C GLY A 81 14.29 -0.80 6.02
N ASN A 82 14.20 -0.62 7.34
CA ASN A 82 15.34 -0.73 8.26
C ASN A 82 15.73 -2.18 8.60
N CYS A 83 14.89 -3.17 8.28
CA CYS A 83 15.17 -4.56 8.60
C CYS A 83 16.15 -5.18 7.58
N THR A 84 17.41 -5.26 7.93
CA THR A 84 18.46 -5.86 7.08
C THR A 84 18.12 -7.30 6.71
N GLY A 85 17.71 -8.13 7.69
CA GLY A 85 17.36 -9.52 7.43
C GLY A 85 16.19 -9.70 6.46
N LEU A 86 15.22 -8.75 6.43
CA LEU A 86 14.16 -8.80 5.42
C LEU A 86 14.70 -8.50 4.01
N ARG A 87 15.59 -7.51 3.88
CA ARG A 87 16.19 -7.19 2.57
C ARG A 87 17.03 -8.35 2.05
N GLU A 88 17.89 -8.94 2.90
CA GLU A 88 18.69 -10.12 2.58
C GLU A 88 17.81 -11.30 2.16
N PHE A 89 16.75 -11.59 2.93
CA PHE A 89 15.76 -12.62 2.59
C PHE A 89 15.14 -12.44 1.20
N LEU A 90 14.84 -11.20 0.80
CA LEU A 90 14.29 -10.87 -0.51
C LEU A 90 15.33 -10.94 -1.62
N GLU A 91 16.55 -10.45 -1.36
CA GLU A 91 17.69 -10.47 -2.29
C GLU A 91 18.13 -11.90 -2.63
N ASP A 92 18.21 -12.78 -1.63
CA ASP A 92 18.53 -14.21 -1.80
C ASP A 92 17.52 -14.92 -2.74
N ARG A 93 16.28 -14.43 -2.78
CA ARG A 93 15.22 -14.95 -3.64
C ARG A 93 15.06 -14.21 -4.96
N GLN A 94 15.96 -13.27 -5.25
CA GLN A 94 15.84 -12.39 -6.41
C GLN A 94 14.47 -11.71 -6.49
N GLN A 95 13.92 -11.34 -5.31
CA GLN A 95 12.63 -10.65 -5.21
C GLN A 95 12.85 -9.14 -5.12
N GLY A 96 12.29 -8.40 -6.08
CA GLY A 96 12.33 -6.94 -6.10
C GLY A 96 11.63 -6.31 -4.89
N TYR A 97 12.18 -5.20 -4.40
CA TYR A 97 11.53 -4.42 -3.34
C TYR A 97 11.68 -2.91 -3.52
N VAL A 98 10.70 -2.19 -2.97
CA VAL A 98 10.69 -0.73 -2.81
C VAL A 98 10.27 -0.44 -1.36
N LEU A 99 11.23 -0.39 -0.45
CA LEU A 99 11.00 -0.25 0.98
C LEU A 99 11.28 1.18 1.42
N ARG A 100 10.35 1.79 2.15
CA ARG A 100 10.56 3.11 2.73
C ARG A 100 11.65 3.05 3.79
N VAL A 101 12.51 4.09 3.80
CA VAL A 101 13.60 4.23 4.77
C VAL A 101 13.60 5.64 5.36
N PRO A 102 14.09 5.84 6.59
CA PRO A 102 14.16 7.16 7.20
C PRO A 102 15.25 8.04 6.56
N SER A 103 15.17 9.34 6.80
CA SER A 103 16.10 10.34 6.24
C SER A 103 17.56 10.12 6.65
N ASN A 104 17.79 9.52 7.81
CA ASN A 104 19.11 9.18 8.36
C ASN A 104 19.63 7.78 7.93
N PHE A 105 18.87 7.03 7.14
CA PHE A 105 19.33 5.76 6.59
C PHE A 105 20.60 5.96 5.78
N ARG A 106 21.63 5.18 6.10
CA ARG A 106 22.95 5.26 5.47
C ARG A 106 23.06 4.28 4.31
N LEU A 107 23.57 4.78 3.20
CA LEU A 107 23.85 3.97 2.02
C LEU A 107 25.17 4.44 1.39
N THR A 108 25.85 3.51 0.73
CA THR A 108 27.00 3.81 -0.12
C THR A 108 26.50 4.00 -1.56
N LEU A 109 26.83 5.12 -2.18
CA LEU A 109 26.47 5.41 -3.57
C LEU A 109 27.49 4.77 -4.52
N ALA A 110 27.12 4.64 -5.80
CA ALA A 110 27.93 3.99 -6.84
C ALA A 110 29.37 4.51 -6.97
N ARG A 111 29.65 5.73 -6.47
CA ARG A 111 31.00 6.31 -6.42
C ARG A 111 31.76 6.03 -5.12
N GLY A 112 31.31 5.10 -4.29
CA GLY A 112 31.94 4.73 -3.02
C GLY A 112 31.69 5.71 -1.87
N THR A 113 30.89 6.76 -2.06
CA THR A 113 30.62 7.75 -1.00
C THR A 113 29.48 7.26 -0.13
N ALA A 114 29.74 7.09 1.17
CA ALA A 114 28.71 6.78 2.16
C ALA A 114 28.03 8.06 2.63
N LEU A 115 26.71 8.13 2.52
CA LEU A 115 25.86 9.28 2.88
C LEU A 115 24.57 8.79 3.53
N THR A 116 23.94 9.68 4.30
CA THR A 116 22.52 9.51 4.66
C THR A 116 21.63 9.89 3.48
N CYS A 117 20.38 9.43 3.48
CA CYS A 117 19.41 9.81 2.45
C CYS A 117 19.25 11.33 2.34
N ALA A 118 19.15 12.03 3.48
CA ALA A 118 19.06 13.48 3.53
C ALA A 118 20.30 14.18 2.93
N GLU A 119 21.50 13.67 3.24
CA GLU A 119 22.75 14.20 2.68
C GLU A 119 22.86 13.97 1.18
N ALA A 120 22.42 12.81 0.71
CA ALA A 120 22.41 12.48 -0.72
C ALA A 120 21.54 13.46 -1.51
N VAL A 121 20.34 13.80 -1.01
CA VAL A 121 19.49 14.81 -1.64
C VAL A 121 20.16 16.17 -1.62
N ARG A 122 20.65 16.63 -0.45
CA ARG A 122 21.29 17.94 -0.28
C ARG A 122 22.51 18.11 -1.19
N LYS A 123 23.31 17.06 -1.37
CA LYS A 123 24.55 17.13 -2.14
C LYS A 123 24.35 16.90 -3.64
N LEU A 124 23.46 15.95 -4.02
CA LEU A 124 23.42 15.42 -5.38
C LEU A 124 22.14 15.76 -6.15
N LEU A 125 21.04 16.07 -5.48
CA LEU A 125 19.76 16.36 -6.11
C LEU A 125 19.35 17.85 -6.07
N LYS A 126 20.32 18.76 -5.94
CA LYS A 126 20.09 20.20 -5.99
C LYS A 126 19.55 20.69 -7.33
N ILE A 127 19.90 20.01 -8.42
CA ILE A 127 19.57 20.43 -9.78
C ILE A 127 18.14 19.98 -10.12
N THR A 128 17.27 20.94 -10.43
CA THR A 128 15.85 20.71 -10.74
C THR A 128 15.62 19.66 -11.84
N ARG A 129 16.43 19.65 -12.88
CA ARG A 129 16.32 18.71 -14.01
C ARG A 129 16.55 17.24 -13.64
N ARG A 130 16.98 16.92 -12.41
CA ARG A 130 17.07 15.53 -11.90
C ARG A 130 15.77 15.02 -11.32
N TRP A 131 14.78 15.90 -11.20
CA TRP A 131 13.48 15.59 -10.70
C TRP A 131 12.49 15.47 -11.83
N GLU A 132 11.77 14.36 -11.87
CA GLU A 132 10.71 14.11 -12.84
C GLU A 132 9.37 14.12 -12.11
N ILE A 133 8.39 14.84 -12.65
CA ILE A 133 7.03 14.82 -12.12
C ILE A 133 6.32 13.61 -12.68
N ARG A 134 5.88 12.71 -11.77
CA ARG A 134 5.18 11.48 -12.14
C ARG A 134 4.07 11.18 -11.15
N SER A 135 3.00 10.54 -11.65
CA SER A 135 1.93 10.01 -10.80
C SER A 135 2.39 8.75 -10.08
N ALA A 136 2.07 8.66 -8.78
CA ALA A 136 2.22 7.46 -7.95
C ALA A 136 0.96 6.58 -7.98
N GLY A 137 0.11 6.73 -8.99
CA GLY A 137 -1.18 6.04 -9.13
C GLY A 137 -2.35 6.85 -8.59
N LYS A 138 -3.56 6.35 -8.83
CA LYS A 138 -4.80 6.98 -8.37
C LYS A 138 -4.96 6.86 -6.84
N GLY A 139 -5.44 7.89 -6.22
CA GLY A 139 -5.96 7.88 -4.86
C GLY A 139 -7.46 8.18 -4.88
N SER A 140 -8.08 8.32 -3.71
CA SER A 140 -9.52 8.66 -3.58
C SER A 140 -9.90 10.01 -4.20
N LYS A 141 -8.91 10.92 -4.39
CA LYS A 141 -9.08 12.27 -4.96
C LYS A 141 -8.38 12.43 -6.33
N GLY A 142 -8.17 11.38 -7.10
CA GLY A 142 -7.50 11.43 -8.39
C GLY A 142 -6.02 11.02 -8.36
N ASP A 143 -5.27 11.39 -9.40
CA ASP A 143 -3.86 11.03 -9.53
C ASP A 143 -2.98 11.76 -8.52
N ARG A 144 -2.09 11.00 -7.88
CA ARG A 144 -1.16 11.52 -6.86
C ARG A 144 0.18 11.91 -7.49
N TRP A 145 0.35 13.18 -7.81
CA TRP A 145 1.53 13.72 -8.48
C TRP A 145 2.61 14.16 -7.49
N TYR A 146 3.86 13.73 -7.75
CA TYR A 146 5.04 14.06 -6.95
C TYR A 146 6.25 14.29 -7.86
N GLY A 147 7.23 15.03 -7.34
CA GLY A 147 8.57 15.05 -7.91
C GLY A 147 9.34 13.80 -7.48
N TRP A 148 9.98 13.11 -8.43
CA TRP A 148 10.76 11.91 -8.18
C TRP A 148 12.18 12.05 -8.70
N ALA A 149 13.12 11.53 -7.93
CA ALA A 149 14.51 11.42 -8.34
C ALA A 149 15.07 10.10 -7.82
N TRP A 150 16.12 9.59 -8.45
CA TRP A 150 16.78 8.37 -8.02
C TRP A 150 18.29 8.44 -8.17
N LEU A 151 19.02 7.65 -7.37
CA LEU A 151 20.46 7.54 -7.35
C LEU A 151 20.84 6.06 -7.26
N ALA A 152 21.81 5.62 -8.06
CA ALA A 152 22.34 4.27 -7.96
C ALA A 152 23.17 4.13 -6.66
N ALA A 153 22.94 3.05 -5.91
CA ALA A 153 23.78 2.65 -4.79
C ALA A 153 25.04 1.90 -5.28
N ALA A 154 25.98 1.66 -4.39
CA ALA A 154 27.18 0.89 -4.69
C ALA A 154 26.88 -0.60 -4.90
N SER A 155 25.92 -1.15 -4.15
CA SER A 155 25.43 -2.51 -4.38
C SER A 155 24.77 -2.61 -5.74
N PRO A 156 25.07 -3.65 -6.53
CA PRO A 156 24.50 -3.83 -7.86
C PRO A 156 22.96 -3.81 -7.81
N ARG A 157 22.36 -3.12 -8.78
CA ARG A 157 20.90 -3.06 -8.96
C ARG A 157 20.11 -2.50 -7.77
N HIS A 158 20.79 -1.79 -6.85
CA HIS A 158 20.19 -1.08 -5.74
C HIS A 158 20.12 0.43 -6.02
N TYR A 159 19.04 1.04 -5.55
CA TYR A 159 18.75 2.45 -5.84
C TYR A 159 18.17 3.14 -4.60
N LEU A 160 18.55 4.42 -4.40
CA LEU A 160 17.80 5.34 -3.55
C LEU A 160 16.78 6.05 -4.42
N LEU A 161 15.49 5.80 -4.20
CA LEU A 161 14.39 6.53 -4.82
C LEU A 161 13.90 7.59 -3.84
N VAL A 162 13.77 8.83 -4.31
CA VAL A 162 13.33 9.97 -3.49
C VAL A 162 12.06 10.56 -4.07
N ARG A 163 11.03 10.68 -3.24
CA ARG A 163 9.78 11.38 -3.55
C ARG A 163 9.80 12.76 -2.89
N ARG A 164 9.35 13.78 -3.61
CA ARG A 164 9.15 15.14 -3.11
C ARG A 164 7.71 15.58 -3.34
N HIS A 165 7.05 16.00 -2.27
CA HIS A 165 5.71 16.58 -2.39
C HIS A 165 5.80 17.94 -3.12
N LEU A 166 4.96 18.16 -4.14
CA LEU A 166 5.10 19.32 -5.02
C LEU A 166 4.79 20.66 -4.34
N LYS A 167 3.87 20.68 -3.37
CA LYS A 167 3.48 21.90 -2.65
C LYS A 167 4.37 22.13 -1.41
N THR A 168 4.52 21.12 -0.55
CA THR A 168 5.21 21.28 0.75
C THR A 168 6.71 21.08 0.67
N GLY A 169 7.23 20.43 -0.39
CA GLY A 169 8.62 20.06 -0.50
C GLY A 169 9.03 18.87 0.38
N GLU A 170 8.10 18.28 1.13
CA GLU A 170 8.35 17.11 2.00
C GLU A 170 8.98 15.97 1.21
N LEU A 171 10.00 15.33 1.80
CA LEU A 171 10.74 14.24 1.19
C LEU A 171 10.36 12.89 1.83
N ALA A 172 10.26 11.88 0.98
CA ALA A 172 10.20 10.49 1.41
C ALA A 172 11.25 9.68 0.65
N PHE A 173 11.88 8.72 1.31
CA PHE A 173 12.99 7.95 0.79
C PHE A 173 12.62 6.48 0.72
N HIS A 174 13.08 5.81 -0.36
CA HIS A 174 12.88 4.38 -0.53
C HIS A 174 14.21 3.76 -0.96
N TYR A 175 14.58 2.66 -0.31
CA TYR A 175 15.67 1.81 -0.76
C TYR A 175 15.08 0.69 -1.62
N CYS A 176 15.61 0.55 -2.82
CA CYS A 176 15.02 -0.29 -3.87
C CYS A 176 16.05 -1.31 -4.35
N TYR A 177 15.58 -2.52 -4.61
CA TYR A 177 16.31 -3.56 -5.32
C TYR A 177 15.51 -4.03 -6.53
N VAL A 178 16.17 -4.15 -7.68
CA VAL A 178 15.60 -4.68 -8.91
C VAL A 178 16.35 -5.94 -9.31
N PRO A 179 15.72 -7.13 -9.32
CA PRO A 179 16.40 -8.39 -9.63
C PRO A 179 17.04 -8.42 -11.01
N GLU A 180 17.98 -9.32 -11.22
CA GLU A 180 18.56 -9.56 -12.53
C GLU A 180 17.49 -10.01 -13.52
N GLY A 181 17.69 -9.67 -14.80
CA GLY A 181 16.71 -9.95 -15.84
C GLY A 181 15.50 -9.01 -15.87
N GLN A 182 15.25 -8.24 -14.79
CA GLN A 182 14.17 -7.26 -14.74
C GLN A 182 14.63 -5.89 -15.26
N PRO A 183 13.81 -5.17 -16.05
CA PRO A 183 14.17 -3.83 -16.52
C PRO A 183 14.21 -2.81 -15.38
N VAL A 184 15.31 -2.05 -15.32
CA VAL A 184 15.49 -0.95 -14.37
C VAL A 184 14.89 0.32 -14.98
N ALA A 185 13.78 0.78 -14.42
CA ALA A 185 13.11 1.99 -14.88
C ALA A 185 12.49 2.76 -13.70
N LEU A 186 12.68 4.10 -13.70
CA LEU A 186 12.13 4.98 -12.67
C LEU A 186 10.62 4.80 -12.52
N ASN A 187 9.90 4.72 -13.62
CA ASN A 187 8.43 4.56 -13.64
C ASN A 187 7.97 3.27 -12.91
N ARG A 188 8.70 2.14 -13.04
CA ARG A 188 8.37 0.91 -12.31
C ARG A 188 8.52 1.09 -10.80
N LEU A 189 9.61 1.73 -10.36
CA LEU A 189 9.86 2.01 -8.94
C LEU A 189 8.84 3.00 -8.37
N VAL A 190 8.47 4.03 -9.13
CA VAL A 190 7.45 5.01 -8.74
C VAL A 190 6.09 4.35 -8.56
N ARG A 191 5.69 3.49 -9.51
CA ARG A 191 4.43 2.74 -9.42
C ARG A 191 4.42 1.82 -8.21
N ALA A 192 5.49 1.04 -8.01
CA ALA A 192 5.62 0.17 -6.82
C ALA A 192 5.52 0.97 -5.52
N ALA A 193 6.23 2.11 -5.39
CA ALA A 193 6.13 2.98 -4.22
C ALA A 193 4.70 3.51 -3.99
N GLY A 194 3.96 3.75 -5.07
CA GLY A 194 2.58 4.21 -5.04
C GLY A 194 1.58 3.15 -4.56
N LEU A 195 1.83 1.88 -4.86
CA LEU A 195 0.93 0.78 -4.50
C LEU A 195 0.90 0.45 -2.99
N ARG A 196 1.75 1.08 -2.18
CA ARG A 196 1.67 0.94 -0.72
C ARG A 196 0.38 1.55 -0.12
N TRP A 197 -0.23 2.53 -0.77
CA TRP A 197 -1.38 3.26 -0.22
C TRP A 197 -2.62 2.39 0.08
N PRO A 198 -3.05 1.44 -0.77
CA PRO A 198 -4.23 0.62 -0.50
C PRO A 198 -4.13 -0.24 0.76
N VAL A 199 -2.92 -0.51 1.27
CA VAL A 199 -2.71 -1.26 2.52
C VAL A 199 -3.32 -0.55 3.72
N GLU A 200 -3.35 0.80 3.72
CA GLU A 200 -3.94 1.58 4.81
C GLU A 200 -5.47 1.43 4.84
N GLU A 201 -6.12 1.26 3.69
CA GLU A 201 -7.56 0.98 3.59
C GLU A 201 -7.93 -0.41 4.15
N ASP A 202 -7.00 -1.38 4.02
CA ASP A 202 -7.19 -2.74 4.56
C ASP A 202 -7.09 -2.78 6.10
N PHE A 203 -6.35 -1.83 6.71
CA PHE A 203 -6.13 -1.81 8.16
C PHE A 203 -7.31 -1.28 8.98
N GLU A 204 -8.13 -0.40 8.44
CA GLU A 204 -9.24 0.22 9.19
C GLU A 204 -10.32 -0.77 9.63
N GLN A 205 -10.31 -1.99 9.11
CA GLN A 205 -11.40 -2.96 9.29
C GLN A 205 -11.14 -4.07 10.32
N SER A 206 -9.96 -4.14 10.97
CA SER A 206 -9.57 -5.32 11.77
C SER A 206 -9.30 -5.03 13.26
N GLN A 207 -10.27 -4.55 14.05
CA GLN A 207 -10.10 -4.34 15.50
C GLN A 207 -10.82 -5.39 16.36
N VAL A 208 -10.10 -6.33 17.00
CA VAL A 208 -10.63 -7.32 17.97
C VAL A 208 -9.67 -7.60 19.15
N ARG A 209 -10.22 -8.03 20.30
CA ARG A 209 -9.55 -7.95 21.62
C ARG A 209 -8.83 -9.21 22.16
N LEU A 210 -8.93 -10.41 21.57
CA LEU A 210 -8.33 -11.66 22.10
C LEU A 210 -7.50 -12.39 21.06
N TYR A 211 -6.35 -13.01 21.45
CA TYR A 211 -5.41 -13.66 20.55
C TYR A 211 -6.06 -14.68 19.58
N THR A 212 -6.81 -15.64 20.10
CA THR A 212 -7.49 -16.65 19.28
C THR A 212 -8.66 -16.05 18.49
N ALA A 213 -9.37 -15.08 19.06
CA ALA A 213 -10.46 -14.37 18.38
C ALA A 213 -9.92 -13.48 17.27
N ILE A 214 -8.76 -12.84 17.46
CA ILE A 214 -8.07 -12.04 16.45
C ILE A 214 -7.66 -12.89 15.25
N ALA A 215 -7.03 -14.05 15.49
CA ALA A 215 -6.62 -14.93 14.40
C ALA A 215 -7.83 -15.41 13.57
N ARG A 216 -8.92 -15.83 14.22
CA ARG A 216 -10.18 -16.22 13.57
C ARG A 216 -10.82 -15.05 12.82
N HIS A 217 -10.93 -13.89 13.46
CA HIS A 217 -11.49 -12.69 12.86
C HIS A 217 -10.67 -12.24 11.65
N THR A 218 -9.33 -12.21 11.75
CA THR A 218 -8.45 -11.84 10.64
C THR A 218 -8.64 -12.77 9.44
N VAL A 219 -8.74 -14.08 9.66
CA VAL A 219 -9.00 -15.05 8.57
C VAL A 219 -10.36 -14.79 7.91
N LEU A 220 -11.41 -14.52 8.70
CA LEU A 220 -12.74 -14.21 8.16
C LEU A 220 -12.74 -12.88 7.40
N VAL A 221 -12.08 -11.86 7.92
CA VAL A 221 -11.94 -10.56 7.24
C VAL A 221 -11.15 -10.71 5.93
N MET A 222 -10.05 -11.46 5.95
CA MET A 222 -9.27 -11.75 4.75
C MET A 222 -10.11 -12.47 3.69
N ALA A 223 -10.89 -13.48 4.08
CA ALA A 223 -11.78 -14.20 3.17
C ALA A 223 -12.88 -13.28 2.62
N ALA A 224 -13.51 -12.47 3.46
CA ALA A 224 -14.53 -11.52 3.04
C ALA A 224 -13.97 -10.45 2.09
N LEU A 225 -12.80 -9.89 2.39
CA LEU A 225 -12.12 -8.93 1.52
C LEU A 225 -11.72 -9.56 0.18
N ALA A 226 -11.21 -10.80 0.18
CA ALA A 226 -10.87 -11.51 -1.04
C ALA A 226 -12.11 -11.72 -1.93
N ILE A 227 -13.24 -12.13 -1.36
CA ILE A 227 -14.52 -12.25 -2.07
C ILE A 227 -14.93 -10.90 -2.68
N CYS A 228 -14.88 -9.82 -1.88
CA CYS A 228 -15.21 -8.49 -2.38
C CYS A 228 -14.27 -8.02 -3.49
N ALA A 229 -12.96 -8.27 -3.35
CA ALA A 229 -11.97 -7.90 -4.36
C ALA A 229 -12.17 -8.67 -5.68
N VAL A 230 -12.41 -9.96 -5.61
CA VAL A 230 -12.72 -10.78 -6.79
C VAL A 230 -14.02 -10.30 -7.46
N THR A 231 -15.05 -10.03 -6.67
CA THR A 231 -16.33 -9.51 -7.18
C THR A 231 -16.15 -8.14 -7.84
N ALA A 232 -15.36 -7.23 -7.23
CA ALA A 232 -15.04 -5.94 -7.83
C ALA A 232 -14.32 -6.10 -9.17
N ALA A 233 -13.32 -6.99 -9.23
CA ALA A 233 -12.58 -7.26 -10.46
C ALA A 233 -13.47 -7.84 -11.57
N GLN A 234 -14.36 -8.74 -11.25
CA GLN A 234 -15.29 -9.36 -12.22
C GLN A 234 -16.35 -8.38 -12.74
N LEU A 235 -16.78 -7.44 -11.89
CA LEU A 235 -17.81 -6.45 -12.26
C LEU A 235 -17.22 -5.16 -12.83
N LYS A 236 -15.90 -4.98 -12.84
CA LYS A 236 -15.23 -3.75 -13.23
C LYS A 236 -15.74 -3.21 -14.56
N ASP A 237 -15.62 -3.97 -15.64
CA ASP A 237 -15.98 -3.53 -16.99
C ASP A 237 -17.49 -3.33 -17.17
N ARG A 238 -18.30 -3.99 -16.35
CA ARG A 238 -19.78 -3.86 -16.37
C ARG A 238 -20.29 -2.65 -15.61
N THR A 239 -19.50 -2.14 -14.68
CA THR A 239 -19.93 -1.05 -13.78
C THR A 239 -19.12 0.24 -13.98
N ASP A 240 -18.06 0.20 -14.81
CA ASP A 240 -17.34 1.38 -15.25
C ASP A 240 -18.09 2.02 -16.42
N THR A 241 -18.69 3.17 -16.16
CA THR A 241 -19.42 3.94 -17.18
C THR A 241 -18.79 5.32 -17.39
N GLN A 242 -17.53 5.50 -16.97
CA GLN A 242 -16.83 6.77 -17.09
C GLN A 242 -16.79 7.23 -18.56
N ALA A 243 -17.15 8.46 -18.79
CA ALA A 243 -16.96 9.10 -20.07
C ALA A 243 -15.44 9.26 -20.35
N PRO A 244 -15.00 9.10 -21.60
CA PRO A 244 -13.60 9.33 -21.95
C PRO A 244 -13.20 10.77 -21.60
N PRO A 245 -11.97 11.00 -21.11
CA PRO A 245 -11.50 12.35 -20.81
C PRO A 245 -11.49 13.22 -22.04
N PRO A 246 -11.64 14.54 -21.90
CA PRO A 246 -11.54 15.49 -23.01
C PRO A 246 -10.22 15.29 -23.77
N ARG A 247 -10.29 15.30 -25.08
CA ARG A 247 -9.11 15.11 -25.93
C ARG A 247 -8.20 16.33 -25.99
N THR A 248 -8.76 17.51 -25.69
CA THR A 248 -8.04 18.78 -25.66
C THR A 248 -8.46 19.59 -24.42
N PRO A 249 -7.56 20.46 -23.87
CA PRO A 249 -7.89 21.28 -22.70
C PRO A 249 -9.09 22.22 -22.88
N ASP A 250 -9.38 22.62 -24.11
CA ASP A 250 -10.48 23.54 -24.44
C ASP A 250 -11.83 22.84 -24.67
N GLN A 251 -11.84 21.51 -24.64
CA GLN A 251 -13.09 20.77 -24.81
C GLN A 251 -13.88 20.77 -23.49
N PRO A 252 -15.18 21.17 -23.51
CA PRO A 252 -16.00 21.14 -22.30
C PRO A 252 -16.11 19.72 -21.74
N PRO A 253 -16.19 19.57 -20.41
CA PRO A 253 -16.38 18.27 -19.81
C PRO A 253 -17.67 17.61 -20.33
N PRO A 254 -17.72 16.27 -20.37
CA PRO A 254 -18.90 15.55 -20.83
C PRO A 254 -20.10 15.92 -19.95
N PRO A 255 -21.31 16.06 -20.53
CA PRO A 255 -22.52 16.41 -19.79
C PRO A 255 -22.91 15.35 -18.74
N ASP A 256 -22.52 14.09 -18.96
CA ASP A 256 -22.60 13.01 -17.99
C ASP A 256 -21.20 12.41 -17.82
N PRO A 257 -20.54 12.60 -16.66
CA PRO A 257 -19.21 12.07 -16.40
C PRO A 257 -19.20 10.55 -16.21
N GLY A 258 -20.37 9.91 -16.04
CA GLY A 258 -20.48 8.49 -15.72
C GLY A 258 -20.04 8.16 -14.30
N MET A 259 -19.85 6.88 -14.03
CA MET A 259 -19.49 6.34 -12.71
C MET A 259 -18.22 5.54 -12.79
N ILE A 260 -17.39 5.64 -11.74
CA ILE A 260 -16.27 4.71 -11.52
C ILE A 260 -16.80 3.28 -11.31
N PRO A 261 -16.01 2.23 -11.59
CA PRO A 261 -16.41 0.86 -11.29
C PRO A 261 -16.69 0.66 -9.80
N LEU A 262 -17.48 -0.34 -9.45
CA LEU A 262 -17.76 -0.72 -8.07
C LEU A 262 -16.45 -0.99 -7.31
N THR A 263 -16.29 -0.32 -6.18
CA THR A 263 -15.15 -0.48 -5.29
C THR A 263 -15.40 -1.57 -4.25
N VAL A 264 -14.34 -2.11 -3.63
CA VAL A 264 -14.46 -3.09 -2.54
C VAL A 264 -15.34 -2.59 -1.39
N PRO A 265 -15.19 -1.35 -0.88
CA PRO A 265 -16.08 -0.84 0.17
C PRO A 265 -17.55 -0.78 -0.22
N GLU A 266 -17.86 -0.50 -1.47
CA GLU A 266 -19.25 -0.48 -1.94
C GLU A 266 -19.84 -1.88 -2.06
N ILE A 267 -19.06 -2.85 -2.54
CA ILE A 267 -19.47 -4.25 -2.58
C ILE A 267 -19.74 -4.76 -1.16
N GLN A 268 -18.90 -4.40 -0.19
CA GLN A 268 -19.15 -4.72 1.23
C GLN A 268 -20.47 -4.14 1.72
N ARG A 269 -20.76 -2.87 1.40
CA ARG A 269 -22.04 -2.24 1.78
C ARG A 269 -23.24 -2.92 1.13
N LEU A 270 -23.13 -3.25 -0.15
CA LEU A 270 -24.20 -3.96 -0.89
C LEU A 270 -24.43 -5.37 -0.32
N LEU A 271 -23.37 -6.09 -0.01
CA LEU A 271 -23.48 -7.41 0.64
C LEU A 271 -24.07 -7.29 2.05
N ALA A 272 -23.61 -6.33 2.85
CA ALA A 272 -24.16 -6.09 4.18
C ALA A 272 -25.66 -5.76 4.15
N THR A 273 -26.11 -4.99 3.16
CA THR A 273 -27.54 -4.68 3.00
C THR A 273 -28.36 -5.85 2.46
N SER A 274 -27.77 -6.74 1.64
CA SER A 274 -28.47 -7.94 1.15
C SER A 274 -28.56 -9.04 2.24
N LEU A 275 -27.64 -9.03 3.20
CA LEU A 275 -27.61 -9.97 4.32
C LEU A 275 -28.33 -9.45 5.57
N ALA A 276 -28.51 -8.13 5.70
CA ALA A 276 -29.27 -7.50 6.75
C ALA A 276 -30.77 -7.48 6.38
N ARG A 277 -31.66 -7.58 7.38
CA ARG A 277 -33.13 -7.52 7.21
C ARG A 277 -33.59 -6.33 6.36
N PRO A 278 -34.71 -6.44 5.63
CA PRO A 278 -34.94 -5.74 4.36
C PRO A 278 -35.10 -4.23 4.51
N TRP A 279 -34.07 -3.51 4.09
CA TRP A 279 -34.28 -2.18 3.53
C TRP A 279 -34.84 -2.36 2.11
N PRO A 280 -35.62 -1.38 1.61
CA PRO A 280 -36.13 -1.46 0.24
C PRO A 280 -34.98 -1.72 -0.75
N PRO A 281 -35.11 -2.68 -1.69
CA PRO A 281 -34.03 -3.10 -2.59
C PRO A 281 -33.37 -1.96 -3.39
N GLY A 282 -34.10 -0.87 -3.64
CA GLY A 282 -33.56 0.31 -4.35
C GLY A 282 -32.66 1.23 -3.52
N HIS A 283 -32.74 1.20 -2.18
CA HIS A 283 -32.04 2.18 -1.34
C HIS A 283 -30.52 2.00 -1.34
N ALA A 284 -30.05 0.75 -1.20
CA ALA A 284 -28.62 0.46 -1.21
C ALA A 284 -27.99 0.72 -2.59
N GLY A 285 -28.70 0.36 -3.65
CA GLY A 285 -28.27 0.65 -5.02
C GLY A 285 -28.20 2.15 -5.31
N HIS A 286 -29.18 2.92 -4.82
CA HIS A 286 -29.17 4.38 -4.94
C HIS A 286 -27.94 4.99 -4.22
N TRP A 287 -27.67 4.60 -2.99
CA TRP A 287 -26.50 5.10 -2.24
C TRP A 287 -25.17 4.71 -2.88
N SER A 288 -25.05 3.49 -3.42
CA SER A 288 -23.85 3.08 -4.14
C SER A 288 -23.63 3.94 -5.40
N ALA A 289 -24.68 4.15 -6.20
CA ALA A 289 -24.61 5.01 -7.38
C ALA A 289 -24.25 6.45 -7.01
N TRP A 290 -24.86 7.01 -5.97
CA TRP A 290 -24.57 8.34 -5.47
C TRP A 290 -23.11 8.52 -5.03
N THR A 291 -22.58 7.58 -4.24
CA THR A 291 -21.20 7.62 -3.75
C THR A 291 -20.19 7.57 -4.91
N ARG A 292 -20.43 6.71 -5.91
CA ARG A 292 -19.58 6.56 -7.09
C ARG A 292 -19.57 7.80 -7.97
N LEU A 293 -20.75 8.42 -8.15
CA LEU A 293 -20.88 9.67 -8.89
C LEU A 293 -20.14 10.81 -8.20
N HIS A 294 -20.28 10.94 -6.88
CA HIS A 294 -19.60 11.97 -6.11
C HIS A 294 -18.08 11.78 -6.10
N ALA A 295 -17.58 10.54 -6.01
CA ALA A 295 -16.16 10.25 -6.12
C ALA A 295 -15.61 10.64 -7.51
N GLN A 296 -16.38 10.42 -8.57
CA GLN A 296 -16.00 10.82 -9.92
C GLN A 296 -15.96 12.34 -10.08
N VAL A 297 -16.98 13.05 -9.58
CA VAL A 297 -17.02 14.53 -9.61
C VAL A 297 -15.89 15.14 -8.80
N ALA A 298 -15.61 14.62 -7.60
CA ALA A 298 -14.47 15.07 -6.78
C ALA A 298 -13.11 14.87 -7.48
N SER A 299 -12.94 13.72 -8.16
CA SER A 299 -11.75 13.45 -8.97
C SER A 299 -11.56 14.43 -10.13
N GLN A 300 -12.65 14.85 -10.78
CA GLN A 300 -12.61 15.84 -11.87
C GLN A 300 -12.27 17.23 -11.34
N HIS A 301 -12.89 17.67 -10.22
CA HIS A 301 -12.57 18.97 -9.60
C HIS A 301 -11.12 19.08 -9.12
N ASP A 302 -10.52 18.01 -8.60
CA ASP A 302 -9.11 18.00 -8.21
C ASP A 302 -8.18 18.05 -9.45
N ALA A 303 -8.60 17.50 -10.59
CA ALA A 303 -7.86 17.57 -11.86
C ALA A 303 -7.87 18.99 -12.46
N ASP A 304 -8.97 19.71 -12.30
CA ASP A 304 -9.15 21.09 -12.83
C ASP A 304 -8.48 22.17 -11.96
N GLY A 305 -7.82 21.80 -10.84
CA GLY A 305 -7.07 22.73 -9.99
C GLY A 305 -7.92 23.70 -9.17
N CYS A 306 -9.23 23.52 -9.15
CA CYS A 306 -10.19 24.33 -8.39
C CYS A 306 -10.55 23.66 -7.06
N ASN A 307 -9.64 23.66 -6.08
CA ASN A 307 -10.01 23.35 -4.70
C ASN A 307 -9.81 24.59 -3.81
N PRO A 308 -10.90 25.29 -3.38
CA PRO A 308 -10.79 26.46 -2.52
C PRO A 308 -10.46 26.14 -1.04
N PHE A 309 -10.22 24.88 -0.68
CA PHE A 309 -10.03 24.44 0.71
C PHE A 309 -8.75 23.62 0.96
N TYR A 310 -7.59 24.02 0.36
CA TYR A 310 -6.27 23.62 0.85
C TYR A 310 -5.24 24.71 0.64
#